data_936e70fe21fc209410b36a0e320e6357
#
_entry.id   936e70fe21fc209410b36a0e320e6357
#
_cell.length_a   1.000
_cell.length_b   1.000
_cell.length_c   1.000
_cell.angle_alpha   90.00
_cell.angle_beta   90.00
_cell.angle_gamma   90.00
#
_symmetry.space_group_name_H-M   'P 1'
#
loop_
_entity.id
_entity.type
_entity.pdbx_description
1 polymer ?
#
loop_
_entity_poly.entity_id
_entity_poly.type
_entity_poly.pdbx_seq_one_letter_code
_entity_poly.pdbx_strand_id
1 'polypeptide(L)'
;PKNHKKECASYDWERGLGTCHNCNKSFQLHTYKRKGDTAREYVKPKQPDPEYPGLDFGLDDKVLEWFKTRGISPETLLDCRVGQGSEYMPQTGKTENTIKFNYFIGEDLINIKYRDGRKNFKLFKGAEKVFYNIDSIVGFEYCIITEGEMDVLALHEAGITNAVSVPNGATLNTNNLESVS
;
A
#
# COMPACT_ATOMS: atom_id res chain seq x y z
N PRO A 1 20.97 35.59 8.97
CA PRO A 1 20.93 35.45 7.54
C PRO A 1 21.71 36.61 6.92
N LYS A 2 23.01 36.44 6.76
CA LYS A 2 23.89 37.44 6.12
C LYS A 2 24.20 36.94 4.73
N ASN A 3 23.78 37.69 3.72
CA ASN A 3 24.12 37.56 2.31
C ASN A 3 23.21 36.76 1.40
N HIS A 4 22.11 37.36 0.99
CA HIS A 4 21.25 36.89 -0.13
C HIS A 4 21.87 37.01 -1.53
N LYS A 5 23.17 37.31 -1.67
CA LYS A 5 23.84 37.54 -2.95
C LYS A 5 24.95 36.53 -3.27
N LYS A 6 25.19 35.51 -2.46
CA LYS A 6 26.15 34.44 -2.79
C LYS A 6 25.42 33.11 -2.85
N GLU A 7 25.75 32.32 -3.85
CA GLU A 7 25.35 30.93 -3.93
C GLU A 7 25.68 30.22 -2.63
N CYS A 8 24.66 29.77 -1.91
CA CYS A 8 24.81 29.14 -0.59
C CYS A 8 25.00 27.63 -0.64
N ALA A 9 24.98 27.05 -1.85
CA ALA A 9 25.17 25.62 -2.04
C ALA A 9 25.91 25.34 -3.34
N SER A 10 26.69 24.27 -3.33
CA SER A 10 27.28 23.65 -4.51
C SER A 10 26.63 22.31 -4.80
N TYR A 11 26.60 21.92 -6.07
CA TYR A 11 25.96 20.72 -6.54
C TYR A 11 26.90 19.91 -7.43
N ASP A 12 27.00 18.64 -7.17
CA ASP A 12 27.61 17.64 -8.04
C ASP A 12 26.49 16.78 -8.66
N TRP A 13 26.10 17.14 -9.87
CA TRP A 13 25.01 16.46 -10.58
C TRP A 13 25.35 15.04 -10.99
N GLU A 14 26.63 14.73 -11.19
CA GLU A 14 27.07 13.37 -11.55
C GLU A 14 26.93 12.44 -10.36
N ARG A 15 27.25 12.93 -9.18
CA ARG A 15 27.14 12.17 -7.92
C ARG A 15 25.79 12.33 -7.22
N GLY A 16 24.97 13.23 -7.69
CA GLY A 16 23.69 13.52 -7.06
C GLY A 16 23.81 14.09 -5.65
N LEU A 17 24.88 14.87 -5.39
CA LEU A 17 25.18 15.43 -4.07
C LEU A 17 25.13 16.93 -4.11
N GLY A 18 24.65 17.51 -3.01
CA GLY A 18 24.71 18.94 -2.75
C GLY A 18 25.32 19.23 -1.39
N THR A 19 26.00 20.38 -1.26
CA THR A 19 26.56 20.83 0.01
C THR A 19 26.15 22.28 0.25
N CYS A 20 25.55 22.53 1.41
CA CYS A 20 25.20 23.88 1.84
C CYS A 20 26.42 24.54 2.49
N HIS A 21 26.90 25.66 1.93
CA HIS A 21 28.08 26.38 2.44
C HIS A 21 27.81 27.17 3.72
N ASN A 22 26.53 27.37 4.11
CA ASN A 22 26.17 28.05 5.36
C ASN A 22 26.23 27.15 6.56
N CYS A 23 25.86 25.89 6.46
CA CYS A 23 25.80 24.95 7.57
C CYS A 23 26.65 23.69 7.35
N ASN A 24 27.38 23.59 6.23
CA ASN A 24 28.22 22.46 5.83
C ASN A 24 27.48 21.11 5.76
N LYS A 25 26.14 21.13 5.71
CA LYS A 25 25.36 19.91 5.54
C LYS A 25 25.37 19.49 4.08
N SER A 26 25.68 18.22 3.85
CA SER A 26 25.50 17.57 2.57
C SER A 26 24.10 16.96 2.49
N PHE A 27 23.52 16.98 1.29
CA PHE A 27 22.21 16.36 1.00
C PHE A 27 22.28 15.69 -0.36
N GLN A 28 21.44 14.67 -0.52
CA GLN A 28 21.36 13.91 -1.75
C GLN A 28 20.29 14.52 -2.66
N LEU A 29 20.63 14.78 -3.92
CA LEU A 29 19.73 15.33 -4.94
C LEU A 29 19.00 14.20 -5.69
N HIS A 30 19.72 13.13 -5.98
CA HIS A 30 19.20 11.92 -6.61
C HIS A 30 20.09 10.74 -6.27
N THR A 31 19.59 9.53 -6.46
CA THR A 31 20.35 8.31 -6.17
C THR A 31 21.50 8.15 -7.20
N TYR A 32 22.73 8.14 -6.69
CA TYR A 32 23.91 7.87 -7.53
C TYR A 32 23.90 6.40 -7.98
N LYS A 33 23.90 6.18 -9.29
CA LYS A 33 24.14 4.84 -9.86
C LYS A 33 25.64 4.58 -9.85
N ARG A 34 26.13 3.67 -9.01
CA ARG A 34 27.53 3.23 -9.04
C ARG A 34 27.82 2.60 -10.41
N LYS A 35 29.03 2.87 -10.94
CA LYS A 35 29.53 2.21 -12.15
C LYS A 35 29.57 0.69 -11.86
N GLY A 36 28.65 -0.07 -12.47
CA GLY A 36 28.44 -1.50 -12.18
C GLY A 36 27.06 -1.87 -11.64
N ASP A 37 26.22 -0.88 -11.28
CA ASP A 37 24.80 -1.16 -11.06
C ASP A 37 24.17 -1.51 -12.41
N THR A 38 24.05 -2.79 -12.67
CA THR A 38 23.21 -3.28 -13.77
C THR A 38 21.81 -2.75 -13.51
N ALA A 39 21.24 -2.07 -14.49
CA ALA A 39 19.84 -1.69 -14.44
C ALA A 39 19.04 -2.92 -14.04
N ARG A 40 18.32 -2.86 -12.92
CA ARG A 40 17.44 -3.96 -12.54
C ARG A 40 16.49 -4.14 -13.71
N GLU A 41 16.52 -5.33 -14.29
CA GLU A 41 15.60 -5.67 -15.36
C GLU A 41 14.19 -5.46 -14.84
N TYR A 42 13.39 -4.66 -15.57
CA TYR A 42 11.99 -4.44 -15.18
C TYR A 42 11.25 -5.76 -15.31
N VAL A 43 10.92 -6.35 -14.18
CA VAL A 43 10.04 -7.53 -14.14
C VAL A 43 8.61 -7.02 -14.02
N LYS A 44 7.81 -7.30 -15.05
CA LYS A 44 6.38 -6.95 -15.04
C LYS A 44 5.73 -7.55 -13.78
N PRO A 45 5.01 -6.74 -12.97
CA PRO A 45 4.28 -7.25 -11.81
C PRO A 45 3.29 -8.34 -12.22
N LYS A 46 3.10 -9.33 -11.35
CA LYS A 46 2.08 -10.34 -11.52
C LYS A 46 0.75 -9.76 -11.06
N GLN A 47 -0.30 -10.05 -11.80
CA GLN A 47 -1.66 -9.75 -11.36
C GLN A 47 -2.30 -11.02 -10.81
N PRO A 48 -3.05 -10.96 -9.70
CA PRO A 48 -3.89 -12.06 -9.26
C PRO A 48 -4.96 -12.36 -10.31
N ASP A 49 -5.30 -13.63 -10.48
CA ASP A 49 -6.45 -14.01 -11.32
C ASP A 49 -7.72 -13.51 -10.65
N PRO A 50 -8.59 -12.76 -11.31
CA PRO A 50 -9.84 -12.32 -10.74
C PRO A 50 -10.84 -13.48 -10.65
N GLU A 51 -10.63 -14.42 -9.73
CA GLU A 51 -11.62 -15.42 -9.37
C GLU A 51 -12.78 -14.77 -8.60
N TYR A 52 -13.60 -13.98 -9.26
CA TYR A 52 -14.78 -13.43 -8.61
C TYR A 52 -16.07 -14.01 -9.20
N PRO A 53 -16.70 -14.94 -8.50
CA PRO A 53 -18.10 -15.21 -8.72
C PRO A 53 -18.94 -14.18 -7.96
N GLY A 54 -19.34 -13.09 -8.62
CA GLY A 54 -20.42 -12.26 -8.14
C GLY A 54 -20.09 -11.17 -7.10
N LEU A 55 -21.14 -10.44 -6.73
CA LEU A 55 -21.11 -9.23 -5.90
C LEU A 55 -20.96 -9.47 -4.39
N ASP A 56 -21.08 -10.72 -3.92
CA ASP A 56 -21.01 -11.06 -2.50
C ASP A 56 -19.60 -11.35 -1.97
N PHE A 57 -18.61 -11.30 -2.88
CA PHE A 57 -17.20 -11.62 -2.60
C PHE A 57 -16.99 -12.91 -1.79
N GLY A 58 -18.01 -13.77 -1.70
CA GLY A 58 -17.93 -15.08 -1.05
C GLY A 58 -17.71 -15.03 0.46
N LEU A 59 -18.17 -13.99 1.15
CA LEU A 59 -18.08 -13.89 2.61
C LEU A 59 -19.10 -14.82 3.28
N ASP A 60 -18.65 -15.68 4.20
CA ASP A 60 -19.52 -16.52 5.01
C ASP A 60 -20.07 -15.77 6.24
N ASP A 61 -21.15 -16.31 6.84
CA ASP A 61 -21.81 -15.72 7.99
C ASP A 61 -20.86 -15.50 9.18
N LYS A 62 -19.87 -16.36 9.34
CA LYS A 62 -18.90 -16.26 10.43
C LYS A 62 -17.96 -15.05 10.23
N VAL A 63 -17.54 -14.79 9.02
CA VAL A 63 -16.73 -13.62 8.70
C VAL A 63 -17.56 -12.35 8.77
N LEU A 64 -18.80 -12.36 8.27
CA LEU A 64 -19.74 -11.24 8.42
C LEU A 64 -19.99 -10.90 9.89
N GLU A 65 -20.26 -11.87 10.73
CA GLU A 65 -20.46 -11.64 12.17
C GLU A 65 -19.18 -11.11 12.84
N TRP A 66 -18.01 -11.59 12.42
CA TRP A 66 -16.73 -11.07 12.92
C TRP A 66 -16.52 -9.59 12.58
N PHE A 67 -16.88 -9.13 11.39
CA PHE A 67 -16.84 -7.72 11.02
C PHE A 67 -17.91 -6.91 11.77
N LYS A 68 -19.12 -7.45 11.91
CA LYS A 68 -20.21 -6.82 12.64
C LYS A 68 -19.84 -6.55 14.11
N THR A 69 -19.11 -7.46 14.77
CA THR A 69 -18.59 -7.21 16.14
C THR A 69 -17.61 -6.06 16.23
N ARG A 70 -17.13 -5.54 15.09
CA ARG A 70 -16.25 -4.37 14.93
C ARG A 70 -16.97 -3.14 14.42
N GLY A 71 -18.29 -3.23 14.28
CA GLY A 71 -19.11 -2.16 13.76
C GLY A 71 -18.95 -1.93 12.26
N ILE A 72 -18.51 -2.94 11.49
CA ILE A 72 -18.36 -2.86 10.02
C ILE A 72 -19.54 -3.60 9.39
N SER A 73 -20.28 -2.89 8.56
CA SER A 73 -21.44 -3.40 7.83
C SER A 73 -21.05 -4.22 6.58
N PRO A 74 -21.95 -5.10 6.10
CA PRO A 74 -21.75 -5.77 4.82
C PRO A 74 -21.60 -4.82 3.64
N GLU A 75 -22.29 -3.68 3.68
CA GLU A 75 -22.21 -2.62 2.66
C GLU A 75 -20.79 -2.06 2.56
N THR A 76 -20.18 -1.72 3.68
CA THR A 76 -18.78 -1.26 3.73
C THR A 76 -17.82 -2.32 3.20
N LEU A 77 -18.05 -3.60 3.51
CA LEU A 77 -17.21 -4.69 3.01
C LEU A 77 -17.32 -4.82 1.49
N LEU A 78 -18.51 -4.65 0.94
CA LEU A 78 -18.74 -4.66 -0.50
C LEU A 78 -18.06 -3.48 -1.18
N ASP A 79 -18.30 -2.27 -0.69
CA ASP A 79 -17.74 -1.03 -1.25
C ASP A 79 -16.21 -1.03 -1.23
N CYS A 80 -15.64 -1.54 -0.14
CA CYS A 80 -14.20 -1.68 0.02
C CYS A 80 -13.64 -3.00 -0.57
N ARG A 81 -14.45 -3.75 -1.30
CA ARG A 81 -14.06 -4.95 -2.07
C ARG A 81 -13.35 -6.02 -1.22
N VAL A 82 -13.85 -6.24 0.02
CA VAL A 82 -13.35 -7.27 0.92
C VAL A 82 -13.91 -8.63 0.50
N GLY A 83 -13.06 -9.64 0.42
CA GLY A 83 -13.43 -11.00 0.08
C GLY A 83 -12.92 -12.02 1.10
N GLN A 84 -13.19 -13.29 0.83
CA GLN A 84 -12.74 -14.43 1.63
C GLN A 84 -12.24 -15.54 0.71
N GLY A 85 -11.40 -16.41 1.23
CA GLY A 85 -10.98 -17.62 0.53
C GLY A 85 -9.86 -18.33 1.25
N SER A 86 -9.52 -19.51 0.74
CA SER A 86 -8.41 -20.31 1.30
C SER A 86 -7.09 -19.90 0.68
N GLU A 87 -6.06 -19.72 1.51
CA GLU A 87 -4.71 -19.35 1.05
C GLU A 87 -3.63 -20.02 1.90
N TYR A 88 -2.54 -20.45 1.27
CA TYR A 88 -1.38 -20.96 1.99
C TYR A 88 -0.67 -19.86 2.76
N MET A 89 -0.59 -20.00 4.08
CA MET A 89 0.03 -19.04 4.98
C MET A 89 1.40 -19.57 5.44
N PRO A 90 2.53 -18.96 5.03
CA PRO A 90 3.86 -19.43 5.40
C PRO A 90 4.10 -19.46 6.91
N GLN A 91 3.45 -18.57 7.66
CA GLN A 91 3.59 -18.47 9.12
C GLN A 91 3.02 -19.69 9.86
N THR A 92 2.01 -20.34 9.29
CA THR A 92 1.39 -21.56 9.85
C THR A 92 1.81 -22.83 9.11
N GLY A 93 2.41 -22.69 7.92
CA GLY A 93 2.78 -23.80 7.06
C GLY A 93 1.57 -24.57 6.49
N LYS A 94 0.38 -23.96 6.48
CA LYS A 94 -0.89 -24.58 6.09
C LYS A 94 -1.71 -23.65 5.22
N THR A 95 -2.69 -24.25 4.52
CA THR A 95 -3.78 -23.50 3.89
C THR A 95 -4.81 -23.14 4.96
N GLU A 96 -5.07 -21.86 5.10
CA GLU A 96 -5.98 -21.29 6.10
C GLU A 96 -7.12 -20.54 5.39
N ASN A 97 -8.27 -20.44 6.05
CA ASN A 97 -9.30 -19.48 5.62
C ASN A 97 -8.80 -18.06 5.92
N THR A 98 -8.89 -17.21 4.92
CA THR A 98 -8.36 -15.84 5.00
C THR A 98 -9.40 -14.83 4.56
N ILE A 99 -9.37 -13.67 5.19
CA ILE A 99 -9.97 -12.45 4.66
C ILE A 99 -9.03 -11.94 3.57
N LYS A 100 -9.60 -11.54 2.43
CA LYS A 100 -8.90 -10.95 1.30
C LYS A 100 -9.20 -9.46 1.25
N PHE A 101 -8.21 -8.63 1.43
CA PHE A 101 -8.30 -7.21 1.08
C PHE A 101 -7.81 -7.08 -0.36
N ASN A 102 -8.72 -6.72 -1.26
CA ASN A 102 -8.46 -6.69 -2.68
C ASN A 102 -8.12 -5.27 -3.12
N TYR A 103 -6.97 -5.12 -3.75
CA TYR A 103 -6.43 -3.83 -4.20
C TYR A 103 -6.75 -3.66 -5.67
N PHE A 104 -7.54 -2.68 -5.99
CA PHE A 104 -7.96 -2.38 -7.35
C PHE A 104 -7.44 -1.02 -7.81
N ILE A 105 -7.29 -0.89 -9.12
CA ILE A 105 -7.21 0.38 -9.84
C ILE A 105 -8.26 0.29 -10.95
N GLY A 106 -9.33 1.06 -10.83
CA GLY A 106 -10.51 0.90 -11.67
C GLY A 106 -11.13 -0.50 -11.50
N GLU A 107 -11.21 -1.26 -12.59
CA GLU A 107 -11.73 -2.63 -12.59
C GLU A 107 -10.62 -3.70 -12.47
N ASP A 108 -9.35 -3.30 -12.52
CA ASP A 108 -8.24 -4.21 -12.51
C ASP A 108 -7.84 -4.59 -11.08
N LEU A 109 -7.83 -5.90 -10.77
CA LEU A 109 -7.30 -6.44 -9.52
C LEU A 109 -5.76 -6.43 -9.58
N ILE A 110 -5.13 -5.56 -8.82
CA ILE A 110 -3.68 -5.35 -8.84
C ILE A 110 -2.96 -6.22 -7.81
N ASN A 111 -3.54 -6.33 -6.60
CA ASN A 111 -2.93 -7.08 -5.50
C ASN A 111 -3.99 -7.64 -4.56
N ILE A 112 -3.60 -8.61 -3.73
CA ILE A 112 -4.43 -9.13 -2.64
C ILE A 112 -3.58 -9.21 -1.39
N LYS A 113 -4.11 -8.71 -0.27
CA LYS A 113 -3.56 -8.95 1.05
C LYS A 113 -4.44 -9.94 1.80
N TYR A 114 -3.85 -11.05 2.17
CA TYR A 114 -4.50 -12.12 2.90
C TYR A 114 -4.28 -11.93 4.40
N ARG A 115 -5.31 -12.17 5.19
CA ARG A 115 -5.26 -12.16 6.65
C ARG A 115 -5.95 -13.39 7.21
N ASP A 116 -5.23 -14.22 7.96
CA ASP A 116 -5.81 -15.37 8.65
C ASP A 116 -6.43 -15.01 10.02
N GLY A 117 -7.06 -15.97 10.67
CA GLY A 117 -7.68 -15.79 11.98
C GLY A 117 -6.69 -15.49 13.12
N ARG A 118 -5.39 -15.72 12.92
CA ARG A 118 -4.31 -15.48 13.89
C ARG A 118 -3.60 -14.15 13.69
N LYS A 119 -4.11 -13.29 12.78
CA LYS A 119 -3.50 -12.02 12.38
C LYS A 119 -2.16 -12.18 11.64
N ASN A 120 -1.93 -13.28 10.97
CA ASN A 120 -0.85 -13.38 10.01
C ASN A 120 -1.28 -12.71 8.70
N PHE A 121 -0.33 -12.07 8.03
CA PHE A 121 -0.56 -11.36 6.78
C PHE A 121 0.37 -11.86 5.69
N LYS A 122 -0.12 -11.83 4.46
CA LYS A 122 0.63 -12.16 3.26
C LYS A 122 0.10 -11.33 2.10
N LEU A 123 0.98 -10.77 1.28
CA LEU A 123 0.62 -10.17 -0.01
C LEU A 123 0.74 -11.21 -1.12
N PHE A 124 -0.02 -11.04 -2.19
CA PHE A 124 0.15 -11.84 -3.40
C PHE A 124 1.57 -11.67 -3.94
N LYS A 125 2.25 -12.80 -4.14
CA LYS A 125 3.69 -12.80 -4.47
C LYS A 125 3.96 -12.22 -5.86
N GLY A 126 4.73 -11.13 -5.90
CA GLY A 126 5.17 -10.49 -7.13
C GLY A 126 4.18 -9.49 -7.71
N ALA A 127 3.07 -9.21 -7.01
CA ALA A 127 2.14 -8.16 -7.39
C ALA A 127 2.72 -6.76 -7.13
N GLU A 128 2.20 -5.79 -7.84
CA GLU A 128 2.50 -4.38 -7.63
C GLU A 128 1.98 -3.93 -6.26
N LYS A 129 2.71 -3.02 -5.63
CA LYS A 129 2.31 -2.45 -4.36
C LYS A 129 1.65 -1.11 -4.61
N VAL A 130 0.35 -1.08 -4.43
CA VAL A 130 -0.48 0.12 -4.54
C VAL A 130 -1.15 0.37 -3.20
N PHE A 131 -1.71 1.56 -2.98
CA PHE A 131 -2.54 1.81 -1.81
C PHE A 131 -3.83 0.99 -1.90
N TYR A 132 -4.27 0.46 -0.75
CA TYR A 132 -5.60 -0.13 -0.65
C TYR A 132 -6.65 0.96 -0.79
N ASN A 133 -7.73 0.67 -1.53
CA ASN A 133 -8.84 1.57 -1.77
C ASN A 133 -8.45 2.87 -2.53
N ILE A 134 -7.43 2.79 -3.41
CA ILE A 134 -6.86 3.97 -4.09
C ILE A 134 -7.90 4.76 -4.90
N ASP A 135 -8.87 4.09 -5.50
CA ASP A 135 -9.90 4.74 -6.33
C ASP A 135 -10.80 5.65 -5.52
N SER A 136 -10.90 5.44 -4.20
CA SER A 136 -11.77 6.22 -3.30
C SER A 136 -11.35 7.69 -3.16
N ILE A 137 -10.12 8.02 -3.51
CA ILE A 137 -9.60 9.40 -3.37
C ILE A 137 -9.80 10.23 -4.63
N VAL A 138 -10.29 9.63 -5.72
CA VAL A 138 -10.53 10.34 -6.98
C VAL A 138 -11.61 11.40 -6.79
N GLY A 139 -11.28 12.65 -7.16
CA GLY A 139 -12.20 13.79 -7.03
C GLY A 139 -12.16 14.51 -5.67
N PHE A 140 -11.35 14.05 -4.72
CA PHE A 140 -11.14 14.73 -3.44
C PHE A 140 -9.86 15.59 -3.47
N GLU A 141 -9.89 16.73 -2.79
CA GLU A 141 -8.72 17.62 -2.65
C GLU A 141 -7.68 17.10 -1.64
N TYR A 142 -8.09 16.17 -0.76
CA TYR A 142 -7.25 15.54 0.25
C TYR A 142 -7.66 14.10 0.46
N CYS A 143 -6.76 13.30 1.02
CA CYS A 143 -7.05 11.93 1.44
C CYS A 143 -6.51 11.67 2.85
N ILE A 144 -7.03 10.62 3.47
CA ILE A 144 -6.53 10.10 4.75
C ILE A 144 -5.72 8.84 4.44
N ILE A 145 -4.47 8.81 4.91
CA ILE A 145 -3.60 7.65 4.78
C ILE A 145 -3.52 6.94 6.13
N THR A 146 -3.87 5.67 6.16
CA THR A 146 -3.84 4.81 7.35
C THR A 146 -2.77 3.73 7.24
N GLU A 147 -2.47 3.06 8.35
CA GLU A 147 -1.50 1.95 8.37
C GLU A 147 -2.11 0.62 7.90
N GLY A 148 -3.40 0.44 8.06
CA GLY A 148 -4.05 -0.83 7.82
C GLY A 148 -5.40 -0.73 7.14
N GLU A 149 -5.78 -1.79 6.45
CA GLU A 149 -7.04 -1.90 5.71
C GLU A 149 -8.26 -1.81 6.65
N MET A 150 -8.13 -2.33 7.88
CA MET A 150 -9.22 -2.25 8.88
C MET A 150 -9.53 -0.81 9.29
N ASP A 151 -8.52 0.07 9.28
CA ASP A 151 -8.72 1.49 9.59
C ASP A 151 -9.47 2.18 8.45
N VAL A 152 -9.18 1.80 7.19
CA VAL A 152 -9.96 2.28 6.02
C VAL A 152 -11.41 1.86 6.13
N LEU A 153 -11.68 0.58 6.48
CA LEU A 153 -13.07 0.10 6.66
C LEU A 153 -13.79 0.88 7.77
N ALA A 154 -13.11 1.14 8.90
CA ALA A 154 -13.70 1.89 10.00
C ALA A 154 -14.01 3.36 9.62
N LEU A 155 -13.13 4.01 8.86
CA LEU A 155 -13.38 5.35 8.34
C LEU A 155 -14.53 5.37 7.33
N HIS A 156 -14.57 4.39 6.42
CA HIS A 156 -15.65 4.25 5.45
C HIS A 156 -17.01 4.06 6.13
N GLU A 157 -17.08 3.19 7.13
CA GLU A 157 -18.27 2.98 7.96
C GLU A 157 -18.74 4.26 8.67
N ALA A 158 -17.80 5.12 9.06
CA ALA A 158 -18.07 6.43 9.65
C ALA A 158 -18.45 7.50 8.61
N GLY A 159 -18.58 7.16 7.33
CA GLY A 159 -18.90 8.07 6.24
C GLY A 159 -17.70 8.85 5.67
N ILE A 160 -16.47 8.49 6.06
CA ILE A 160 -15.24 9.09 5.55
C ILE A 160 -14.68 8.17 4.47
N THR A 161 -15.06 8.42 3.23
CA THR A 161 -14.77 7.49 2.10
C THR A 161 -13.43 7.73 1.41
N ASN A 162 -12.81 8.90 1.56
CA ASN A 162 -11.55 9.29 0.94
C ASN A 162 -10.31 8.82 1.76
N ALA A 163 -10.34 7.56 2.19
CA ALA A 163 -9.28 6.94 2.97
C ALA A 163 -8.61 5.79 2.23
N VAL A 164 -7.28 5.70 2.35
CA VAL A 164 -6.44 4.65 1.78
C VAL A 164 -5.51 4.08 2.83
N SER A 165 -4.99 2.86 2.64
CA SER A 165 -3.93 2.33 3.50
C SER A 165 -2.70 1.89 2.72
N VAL A 166 -1.55 1.95 3.41
CA VAL A 166 -0.28 1.44 2.87
C VAL A 166 -0.29 -0.10 2.84
N PRO A 167 0.26 -0.73 1.79
CA PRO A 167 0.16 -2.18 1.62
C PRO A 167 0.94 -2.99 2.67
N ASN A 168 2.02 -2.45 3.23
CA ASN A 168 2.93 -3.16 4.14
C ASN A 168 2.96 -2.61 5.58
N GLY A 169 2.02 -1.72 5.94
CA GLY A 169 2.08 -0.96 7.19
C GLY A 169 3.17 0.12 7.16
N ALA A 170 3.11 1.05 8.12
CA ALA A 170 4.13 2.07 8.28
C ALA A 170 5.39 1.44 8.89
N THR A 171 6.46 1.36 8.10
CA THR A 171 7.79 0.99 8.58
C THR A 171 8.71 2.20 8.46
N LEU A 172 9.67 2.32 9.40
CA LEU A 172 10.72 3.37 9.33
C LEU A 172 11.62 3.25 8.09
N ASN A 173 11.42 2.21 7.29
CA ASN A 173 12.21 1.96 6.09
C ASN A 173 11.53 2.65 4.90
N THR A 174 12.05 3.82 4.51
CA THR A 174 11.57 4.65 3.41
C THR A 174 11.51 3.94 2.05
N ASN A 175 12.19 2.79 1.90
CA ASN A 175 12.15 1.97 0.68
C ASN A 175 10.75 1.45 0.32
N ASN A 176 9.78 1.53 1.24
CA ASN A 176 8.40 1.13 0.96
C ASN A 176 7.55 2.24 0.33
N LEU A 177 7.93 3.51 0.51
CA LEU A 177 7.22 4.65 -0.10
C LEU A 177 7.70 4.92 -1.53
N GLU A 178 8.97 4.63 -1.84
CA GLU A 178 9.52 4.75 -3.20
C GLU A 178 8.94 3.71 -4.19
N SER A 179 8.24 2.70 -3.69
CA SER A 179 7.60 1.67 -4.52
C SER A 179 6.12 1.92 -4.79
N VAL A 180 5.58 3.06 -4.35
CA VAL A 180 4.17 3.46 -4.53
C VAL A 180 4.17 4.77 -5.31
N SER A 181 4.73 4.75 -6.50
CA SER A 181 4.75 5.89 -7.43
C SER A 181 3.92 5.60 -8.65
#